data_3e357a725a5753a2a0af07a9c1419366
#
_entry.id   3e357a725a5753a2a0af07a9c1419366
#
_cell.length_a   1.000
_cell.length_b   1.000
_cell.length_c   1.000
_cell.angle_alpha   90.00
_cell.angle_beta   90.00
_cell.angle_gamma   90.00
#
_symmetry.space_group_name_H-M   'P 1'
#
loop_
_entity.id
_entity.type
_entity.pdbx_description
1 polymer ?
#
loop_
_entity_poly.entity_id
_entity_poly.type
_entity_poly.pdbx_seq_one_letter_code
_entity_poly.pdbx_strand_id
1 'polypeptide(L)'
;MKRFLTLLLAAVCFFQCFRTPVHAGGPTKDFKGCVALTFDDGPSGPITEKLLDTLATRGVKATFFVCSYRIEQYPDTLCRAASEGHEIGLHSCCHSYMHKMRQEEAAEDITNCMQAVAECCGVRPRLFRPPGGLYSENLTAAAEAERLSVILWSVDPCDWDPKNKGSIVSSVVKNVQPGAIILMHDLYNHSVTAAAEIVDRLQKEGYEFCTVSELAEFYGAELLPGGVYGNFPASS
;
A
#
# COMPACT_ATOMS: atom_id res chain seq x y z
N MET A 1 -7.85 46.33 44.28
CA MET A 1 -7.34 44.94 44.31
C MET A 1 -7.68 44.30 42.97
N LYS A 2 -6.71 44.29 42.02
CA LYS A 2 -6.89 43.65 40.69
C LYS A 2 -6.18 42.29 40.74
N ARG A 3 -6.97 41.20 40.58
CA ARG A 3 -6.43 39.83 40.50
C ARG A 3 -6.05 39.60 39.00
N PHE A 4 -4.78 39.44 38.74
CA PHE A 4 -4.26 38.93 37.48
C PHE A 4 -4.44 37.42 37.44
N LEU A 5 -5.21 36.92 36.48
CA LEU A 5 -5.38 35.52 36.20
C LEU A 5 -4.35 35.13 35.13
N THR A 6 -3.30 34.44 35.53
CA THR A 6 -2.25 33.95 34.62
C THR A 6 -2.74 32.66 33.99
N LEU A 7 -3.03 32.69 32.68
CA LEU A 7 -3.34 31.49 31.88
C LEU A 7 -2.02 30.78 31.55
N LEU A 8 -1.82 29.60 32.13
CA LEU A 8 -0.73 28.71 31.78
C LEU A 8 -1.14 27.92 30.53
N LEU A 9 -0.54 28.28 29.38
CA LEU A 9 -0.66 27.49 28.14
C LEU A 9 0.26 26.27 28.27
N ALA A 10 -0.30 25.11 28.53
CA ALA A 10 0.44 23.84 28.47
C ALA A 10 0.59 23.45 27.00
N ALA A 11 1.78 23.65 26.44
CA ALA A 11 2.16 23.11 25.15
C ALA A 11 2.36 21.60 25.30
N VAL A 12 1.39 20.83 24.84
CA VAL A 12 1.53 19.37 24.71
C VAL A 12 2.39 19.12 23.47
N CYS A 13 3.70 18.94 23.68
CA CYS A 13 4.58 18.38 22.67
C CYS A 13 4.20 16.91 22.45
N PHE A 14 3.51 16.61 21.37
CA PHE A 14 3.41 15.26 20.84
C PHE A 14 4.79 14.84 20.32
N PHE A 15 5.57 14.21 21.19
CA PHE A 15 6.73 13.44 20.78
C PHE A 15 6.21 12.21 20.04
N GLN A 16 6.14 12.28 18.72
CA GLN A 16 6.04 11.08 17.90
C GLN A 16 7.31 10.26 18.10
N CYS A 17 7.17 9.22 18.92
CA CYS A 17 8.21 8.24 19.12
C CYS A 17 8.34 7.44 17.81
N PHE A 18 9.23 7.88 16.92
CA PHE A 18 9.66 7.07 15.77
C PHE A 18 10.27 5.78 16.33
N ARG A 19 9.49 4.72 16.31
CA ARG A 19 10.03 3.38 16.54
C ARG A 19 10.81 3.01 15.29
N THR A 20 12.13 3.20 15.35
CA THR A 20 13.03 2.45 14.48
C THR A 20 12.68 0.97 14.64
N PRO A 21 12.56 0.19 13.55
CA PRO A 21 12.34 -1.24 13.65
C PRO A 21 13.46 -1.85 14.51
N VAL A 22 13.07 -2.43 15.66
CA VAL A 22 14.00 -3.13 16.54
C VAL A 22 14.41 -4.40 15.82
N HIS A 23 15.61 -4.43 15.29
CA HIS A 23 16.28 -5.65 14.84
C HIS A 23 16.44 -6.59 16.06
N ALA A 24 15.57 -7.59 16.16
CA ALA A 24 15.81 -8.73 17.04
C ALA A 24 16.95 -9.55 16.42
N GLY A 25 18.17 -9.46 17.02
CA GLY A 25 19.39 -10.04 16.50
C GLY A 25 19.32 -11.55 16.29
N GLY A 26 19.27 -11.97 15.04
CA GLY A 26 19.71 -13.27 14.54
C GLY A 26 21.00 -13.09 13.72
N PRO A 27 21.68 -14.15 13.26
CA PRO A 27 22.91 -14.02 12.49
C PRO A 27 22.67 -13.11 11.30
N THR A 28 23.49 -12.06 11.18
CA THR A 28 23.43 -11.01 10.18
C THR A 28 23.46 -11.63 8.78
N LYS A 29 22.30 -11.84 8.17
CA LYS A 29 22.18 -11.96 6.73
C LYS A 29 22.55 -10.61 6.14
N ASP A 30 23.32 -10.63 5.08
CA ASP A 30 23.61 -9.41 4.33
C ASP A 30 22.27 -8.80 3.89
N PHE A 31 21.92 -7.67 4.50
CA PHE A 31 20.72 -6.91 4.18
C PHE A 31 20.78 -6.48 2.72
N LYS A 32 19.80 -6.89 1.90
CA LYS A 32 19.74 -6.53 0.48
C LYS A 32 18.97 -5.24 0.22
N GLY A 33 17.99 -4.92 1.05
CA GLY A 33 17.13 -3.74 0.89
C GLY A 33 15.68 -3.99 1.27
N CYS A 34 14.87 -2.96 1.16
CA CYS A 34 13.42 -3.01 1.39
C CYS A 34 12.65 -3.14 0.07
N VAL A 35 11.49 -3.78 0.14
CA VAL A 35 10.52 -3.93 -0.97
C VAL A 35 9.10 -3.74 -0.43
N ALA A 36 8.17 -3.29 -1.28
CA ALA A 36 6.75 -3.24 -0.93
C ALA A 36 5.98 -4.36 -1.63
N LEU A 37 5.25 -5.15 -0.84
CA LEU A 37 4.26 -6.08 -1.35
C LEU A 37 2.91 -5.39 -1.38
N THR A 38 2.24 -5.36 -2.54
CA THR A 38 1.00 -4.63 -2.72
C THR A 38 -0.09 -5.52 -3.30
N PHE A 39 -1.35 -5.26 -2.91
CA PHE A 39 -2.50 -6.04 -3.34
C PHE A 39 -3.61 -5.13 -3.85
N ASP A 40 -4.10 -5.41 -5.05
CA ASP A 40 -5.15 -4.66 -5.74
C ASP A 40 -6.50 -5.38 -5.68
N ASP A 41 -7.59 -4.65 -5.96
CA ASP A 41 -8.96 -5.10 -6.17
C ASP A 41 -9.75 -5.50 -4.92
N GLY A 42 -9.13 -5.60 -3.76
CA GLY A 42 -9.77 -5.98 -2.51
C GLY A 42 -10.63 -4.89 -1.84
N PRO A 43 -11.11 -5.17 -0.64
CA PRO A 43 -11.02 -6.45 0.09
C PRO A 43 -11.94 -7.54 -0.48
N SER A 44 -11.59 -8.81 -0.33
CA SER A 44 -12.40 -9.95 -0.79
C SER A 44 -12.86 -10.89 0.35
N GLY A 45 -13.08 -10.33 1.53
CA GLY A 45 -13.54 -11.09 2.70
C GLY A 45 -12.60 -12.24 3.06
N PRO A 46 -13.05 -13.49 3.03
CA PRO A 46 -12.27 -14.63 3.56
C PRO A 46 -10.89 -14.82 2.93
N ILE A 47 -10.69 -14.39 1.67
CA ILE A 47 -9.38 -14.50 1.01
C ILE A 47 -8.43 -13.43 1.55
N THR A 48 -8.89 -12.17 1.64
CA THR A 48 -8.10 -11.09 2.24
C THR A 48 -7.80 -11.37 3.71
N GLU A 49 -8.77 -11.90 4.48
CA GLU A 49 -8.53 -12.28 5.88
C GLU A 49 -7.44 -13.36 6.03
N LYS A 50 -7.48 -14.39 5.17
CA LYS A 50 -6.43 -15.40 5.13
C LYS A 50 -5.07 -14.81 4.75
N LEU A 51 -5.06 -13.81 3.87
CA LEU A 51 -3.85 -13.08 3.52
C LEU A 51 -3.31 -12.29 4.72
N LEU A 52 -4.17 -11.59 5.45
CA LEU A 52 -3.79 -10.86 6.66
C LEU A 52 -3.17 -11.80 7.71
N ASP A 53 -3.79 -12.97 7.98
CA ASP A 53 -3.22 -14.00 8.86
C ASP A 53 -1.84 -14.46 8.37
N THR A 54 -1.70 -14.64 7.05
CA THR A 54 -0.44 -15.07 6.42
C THR A 54 0.68 -14.04 6.60
N LEU A 55 0.37 -12.76 6.43
CA LEU A 55 1.30 -11.65 6.62
C LEU A 55 1.65 -11.46 8.10
N ALA A 56 0.65 -11.52 8.99
CA ALA A 56 0.84 -11.38 10.43
C ALA A 56 1.81 -12.43 11.00
N THR A 57 1.66 -13.71 10.59
CA THR A 57 2.57 -14.81 11.03
C THR A 57 4.01 -14.62 10.58
N ARG A 58 4.27 -13.76 9.58
CA ARG A 58 5.59 -13.43 9.04
C ARG A 58 6.11 -12.06 9.48
N GLY A 59 5.31 -11.32 10.26
CA GLY A 59 5.65 -9.96 10.72
C GLY A 59 5.75 -8.95 9.59
N VAL A 60 5.02 -9.14 8.48
CA VAL A 60 5.08 -8.30 7.28
C VAL A 60 3.87 -7.38 7.21
N LYS A 61 4.12 -6.11 6.85
CA LYS A 61 3.10 -5.15 6.44
C LYS A 61 3.12 -5.00 4.93
N ALA A 62 1.95 -4.69 4.36
CA ALA A 62 1.72 -4.54 2.93
C ALA A 62 0.86 -3.30 2.67
N THR A 63 0.73 -2.91 1.39
CA THR A 63 -0.19 -1.86 0.97
C THR A 63 -1.34 -2.47 0.16
N PHE A 64 -2.58 -2.16 0.53
CA PHE A 64 -3.80 -2.63 -0.13
C PHE A 64 -4.43 -1.49 -0.91
N PHE A 65 -4.55 -1.62 -2.22
CA PHE A 65 -5.27 -0.70 -3.09
C PHE A 65 -6.69 -1.19 -3.30
N VAL A 66 -7.64 -0.54 -2.62
CA VAL A 66 -9.01 -1.05 -2.47
C VAL A 66 -10.01 -0.36 -3.39
N CYS A 67 -11.02 -1.12 -3.83
CA CYS A 67 -12.16 -0.61 -4.58
C CYS A 67 -13.38 -0.36 -3.67
N SER A 68 -14.09 0.77 -3.84
CA SER A 68 -15.21 1.13 -2.96
C SER A 68 -16.30 0.07 -2.90
N TYR A 69 -16.68 -0.51 -4.04
CA TYR A 69 -17.73 -1.53 -4.09
C TYR A 69 -17.39 -2.79 -3.29
N ARG A 70 -16.09 -3.03 -3.03
CA ARG A 70 -15.63 -4.12 -2.18
C ARG A 70 -15.70 -3.75 -0.69
N ILE A 71 -15.46 -2.47 -0.37
CA ILE A 71 -15.57 -1.96 1.00
C ILE A 71 -16.99 -2.15 1.51
N GLU A 72 -18.01 -1.85 0.69
CA GLU A 72 -19.42 -2.07 1.04
C GLU A 72 -19.73 -3.54 1.35
N GLN A 73 -19.06 -4.47 0.68
CA GLN A 73 -19.26 -5.90 0.87
C GLN A 73 -18.51 -6.46 2.09
N TYR A 74 -17.32 -5.91 2.38
CA TYR A 74 -16.39 -6.44 3.38
C TYR A 74 -15.78 -5.35 4.26
N PRO A 75 -16.61 -4.52 4.94
CA PRO A 75 -16.11 -3.39 5.72
C PRO A 75 -15.21 -3.84 6.89
N ASP A 76 -15.56 -4.92 7.58
CA ASP A 76 -14.80 -5.45 8.71
C ASP A 76 -13.40 -5.91 8.29
N THR A 77 -13.26 -6.47 7.09
CA THR A 77 -11.96 -6.90 6.55
C THR A 77 -11.06 -5.69 6.26
N LEU A 78 -11.60 -4.58 5.72
CA LEU A 78 -10.84 -3.35 5.55
C LEU A 78 -10.41 -2.75 6.89
N CYS A 79 -11.33 -2.67 7.85
CA CYS A 79 -11.03 -2.19 9.20
C CYS A 79 -9.94 -3.02 9.86
N ARG A 80 -9.97 -4.34 9.69
CA ARG A 80 -8.94 -5.25 10.17
C ARG A 80 -7.58 -4.94 9.53
N ALA A 81 -7.51 -4.84 8.20
CA ALA A 81 -6.26 -4.52 7.49
C ALA A 81 -5.64 -3.21 7.99
N ALA A 82 -6.44 -2.15 8.13
CA ALA A 82 -6.01 -0.87 8.65
C ALA A 82 -5.54 -0.96 10.12
N SER A 83 -6.28 -1.65 11.00
CA SER A 83 -5.96 -1.79 12.42
C SER A 83 -4.71 -2.63 12.68
N GLU A 84 -4.41 -3.57 11.81
CA GLU A 84 -3.19 -4.37 11.84
C GLU A 84 -1.96 -3.60 11.30
N GLY A 85 -2.14 -2.35 10.82
CA GLY A 85 -1.05 -1.46 10.40
C GLY A 85 -0.61 -1.67 8.95
N HIS A 86 -1.47 -2.24 8.11
CA HIS A 86 -1.29 -2.23 6.68
C HIS A 86 -1.67 -0.85 6.12
N GLU A 87 -1.02 -0.42 5.05
CA GLU A 87 -1.35 0.82 4.37
C GLU A 87 -2.51 0.61 3.41
N ILE A 88 -3.45 1.56 3.41
CA ILE A 88 -4.62 1.55 2.52
C ILE A 88 -4.43 2.63 1.46
N GLY A 89 -4.47 2.22 0.21
CA GLY A 89 -4.54 3.07 -0.98
C GLY A 89 -5.86 2.91 -1.72
N LEU A 90 -6.11 3.74 -2.71
CA LEU A 90 -7.33 3.73 -3.52
C LEU A 90 -7.11 3.04 -4.86
N HIS A 91 -8.14 2.30 -5.35
CA HIS A 91 -8.11 1.62 -6.66
C HIS A 91 -9.40 1.88 -7.48
N SER A 92 -9.92 3.10 -7.46
CA SER A 92 -11.22 3.54 -8.00
C SER A 92 -12.44 2.95 -7.28
N CYS A 93 -13.62 3.49 -7.59
CA CYS A 93 -14.86 3.00 -7.01
C CYS A 93 -15.21 1.58 -7.50
N CYS A 94 -15.09 1.32 -8.80
CA CYS A 94 -15.58 0.11 -9.45
C CYS A 94 -14.56 -0.53 -10.40
N HIS A 95 -13.26 -0.38 -10.14
CA HIS A 95 -12.18 -0.84 -11.03
C HIS A 95 -12.32 -0.28 -12.46
N SER A 96 -12.73 0.99 -12.59
CA SER A 96 -12.90 1.66 -13.89
C SER A 96 -11.56 2.09 -14.48
N TYR A 97 -11.36 1.89 -15.79
CA TYR A 97 -10.20 2.40 -16.51
C TYR A 97 -10.29 3.92 -16.71
N MET A 98 -9.66 4.68 -15.80
CA MET A 98 -9.85 6.12 -15.66
C MET A 98 -8.98 6.98 -16.59
N HIS A 99 -8.03 6.41 -17.33
CA HIS A 99 -7.08 7.15 -18.18
C HIS A 99 -7.72 7.94 -19.33
N LYS A 100 -8.99 7.69 -19.66
CA LYS A 100 -9.77 8.43 -20.68
C LYS A 100 -10.80 9.37 -20.09
N MET A 101 -10.92 9.41 -18.76
CA MET A 101 -11.86 10.30 -18.09
C MET A 101 -11.39 11.75 -18.17
N ARG A 102 -12.31 12.69 -18.11
CA ARG A 102 -12.01 14.08 -17.82
C ARG A 102 -11.53 14.21 -16.38
N GLN A 103 -10.81 15.28 -16.08
CA GLN A 103 -10.26 15.48 -14.73
C GLN A 103 -11.35 15.50 -13.66
N GLU A 104 -12.49 16.14 -13.92
CA GLU A 104 -13.60 16.25 -12.97
C GLU A 104 -14.23 14.88 -12.68
N GLU A 105 -14.40 14.04 -13.71
CA GLU A 105 -14.94 12.68 -13.58
C GLU A 105 -13.99 11.79 -12.76
N ALA A 106 -12.69 11.90 -13.03
CA ALA A 106 -11.67 11.18 -12.29
C ALA A 106 -11.58 11.64 -10.81
N ALA A 107 -11.68 12.95 -10.57
CA ALA A 107 -11.68 13.51 -9.22
C ALA A 107 -12.92 13.07 -8.43
N GLU A 108 -14.11 13.00 -9.04
CA GLU A 108 -15.32 12.51 -8.39
C GLU A 108 -15.18 11.03 -7.98
N ASP A 109 -14.66 10.14 -8.84
CA ASP A 109 -14.43 8.73 -8.52
C ASP A 109 -13.43 8.61 -7.35
N ILE A 110 -12.30 9.33 -7.41
CA ILE A 110 -11.29 9.35 -6.35
C ILE A 110 -11.88 9.83 -5.02
N THR A 111 -12.63 10.95 -5.02
CA THR A 111 -13.25 11.53 -3.83
C THR A 111 -14.24 10.55 -3.20
N ASN A 112 -15.08 9.91 -4.01
CA ASN A 112 -16.05 8.92 -3.54
C ASN A 112 -15.35 7.70 -2.92
N CYS A 113 -14.29 7.21 -3.55
CA CYS A 113 -13.50 6.10 -3.01
C CYS A 113 -12.80 6.47 -1.70
N MET A 114 -12.24 7.67 -1.61
CA MET A 114 -11.63 8.20 -0.38
C MET A 114 -12.64 8.31 0.76
N GLN A 115 -13.83 8.81 0.46
CA GLN A 115 -14.91 8.93 1.44
C GLN A 115 -15.32 7.55 1.98
N ALA A 116 -15.50 6.55 1.10
CA ALA A 116 -15.85 5.19 1.52
C ALA A 116 -14.80 4.59 2.47
N VAL A 117 -13.50 4.77 2.21
CA VAL A 117 -12.44 4.33 3.12
C VAL A 117 -12.50 5.07 4.46
N ALA A 118 -12.66 6.41 4.42
CA ALA A 118 -12.69 7.23 5.63
C ALA A 118 -13.89 6.91 6.52
N GLU A 119 -15.06 6.70 5.94
CA GLU A 119 -16.30 6.32 6.67
C GLU A 119 -16.20 4.91 7.26
N CYS A 120 -15.56 3.98 6.55
CA CYS A 120 -15.41 2.60 7.00
C CYS A 120 -14.43 2.46 8.17
N CYS A 121 -13.21 2.95 8.04
CA CYS A 121 -12.12 2.68 8.98
C CYS A 121 -11.38 3.92 9.51
N GLY A 122 -11.85 5.13 9.19
CA GLY A 122 -11.25 6.39 9.68
C GLY A 122 -9.89 6.73 9.04
N VAL A 123 -9.43 5.95 8.06
CA VAL A 123 -8.17 6.19 7.35
C VAL A 123 -8.38 7.19 6.24
N ARG A 124 -7.46 8.13 6.07
CA ARG A 124 -7.38 9.00 4.89
C ARG A 124 -6.22 8.54 4.01
N PRO A 125 -6.49 7.84 2.90
CA PRO A 125 -5.45 7.39 1.97
C PRO A 125 -4.64 8.54 1.39
N ARG A 126 -3.37 8.25 1.07
CA ARG A 126 -2.46 9.19 0.39
C ARG A 126 -1.96 8.63 -0.95
N LEU A 127 -2.32 7.39 -1.24
CA LEU A 127 -1.90 6.65 -2.42
C LEU A 127 -3.11 6.30 -3.28
N PHE A 128 -2.92 6.40 -4.59
CA PHE A 128 -3.88 5.96 -5.59
C PHE A 128 -3.18 5.10 -6.63
N ARG A 129 -3.74 3.95 -6.95
CA ARG A 129 -3.28 3.13 -8.08
C ARG A 129 -4.38 3.08 -9.13
N PRO A 130 -4.12 3.56 -10.35
CA PRO A 130 -5.11 3.48 -11.42
C PRO A 130 -5.28 2.03 -11.88
N PRO A 131 -6.52 1.56 -12.10
CA PRO A 131 -6.79 0.24 -12.64
C PRO A 131 -6.02 -0.05 -13.92
N GLY A 132 -5.32 -1.21 -13.92
CA GLY A 132 -4.46 -1.62 -15.02
C GLY A 132 -3.19 -0.77 -15.19
N GLY A 133 -2.85 0.11 -14.25
CA GLY A 133 -1.68 1.00 -14.34
C GLY A 133 -1.80 2.09 -15.41
N LEU A 134 -2.98 2.28 -15.99
CA LEU A 134 -3.19 3.25 -17.07
C LEU A 134 -3.54 4.62 -16.51
N TYR A 135 -2.73 5.63 -16.82
CA TYR A 135 -2.95 7.00 -16.36
C TYR A 135 -2.83 8.02 -17.50
N SER A 136 -3.23 9.25 -17.23
CA SER A 136 -3.18 10.41 -18.14
C SER A 136 -2.90 11.67 -17.31
N GLU A 137 -2.61 12.78 -17.99
CA GLU A 137 -2.45 14.08 -17.34
C GLU A 137 -3.71 14.50 -16.55
N ASN A 138 -4.91 14.25 -17.09
CA ASN A 138 -6.15 14.53 -16.38
C ASN A 138 -6.25 13.72 -15.06
N LEU A 139 -5.86 12.44 -15.11
CA LEU A 139 -5.92 11.58 -13.93
C LEU A 139 -4.89 11.97 -12.87
N THR A 140 -3.66 12.30 -13.28
CA THR A 140 -2.63 12.77 -12.34
C THR A 140 -3.00 14.11 -11.73
N ALA A 141 -3.60 15.02 -12.50
CA ALA A 141 -4.12 16.30 -11.98
C ALA A 141 -5.30 16.12 -11.01
N ALA A 142 -6.18 15.12 -11.25
CA ALA A 142 -7.23 14.76 -10.31
C ALA A 142 -6.65 14.21 -9.00
N ALA A 143 -5.65 13.32 -9.08
CA ALA A 143 -4.95 12.79 -7.92
C ALA A 143 -4.20 13.88 -7.14
N GLU A 144 -3.57 14.84 -7.84
CA GLU A 144 -2.90 15.99 -7.22
C GLU A 144 -3.88 16.85 -6.42
N ALA A 145 -5.05 17.15 -6.98
CA ALA A 145 -6.09 17.95 -6.31
C ALA A 145 -6.55 17.30 -4.99
N GLU A 146 -6.63 15.98 -4.95
CA GLU A 146 -6.95 15.17 -3.76
C GLU A 146 -5.73 14.83 -2.88
N ARG A 147 -4.55 15.38 -3.21
CA ARG A 147 -3.27 15.16 -2.51
C ARG A 147 -2.84 13.68 -2.47
N LEU A 148 -3.08 12.96 -3.54
CA LEU A 148 -2.69 11.56 -3.71
C LEU A 148 -1.48 11.44 -4.63
N SER A 149 -0.57 10.53 -4.29
CA SER A 149 0.49 10.07 -5.18
C SER A 149 0.02 8.87 -5.99
N VAL A 150 0.36 8.82 -7.26
CA VAL A 150 0.00 7.72 -8.17
C VAL A 150 1.07 6.62 -8.07
N ILE A 151 0.65 5.41 -7.69
CA ILE A 151 1.55 4.29 -7.46
C ILE A 151 1.33 3.22 -8.53
N LEU A 152 2.40 2.90 -9.25
CA LEU A 152 2.47 1.77 -10.17
C LEU A 152 3.26 0.63 -9.50
N TRP A 153 3.95 -0.18 -10.30
CA TRP A 153 4.77 -1.31 -9.83
C TRP A 153 5.98 -1.52 -10.73
N SER A 154 6.98 -2.21 -10.25
CA SER A 154 8.15 -2.63 -11.02
C SER A 154 8.23 -4.15 -11.19
N VAL A 155 7.44 -4.92 -10.43
CA VAL A 155 7.36 -6.37 -10.55
C VAL A 155 5.90 -6.80 -10.65
N ASP A 156 5.54 -7.43 -11.78
CA ASP A 156 4.22 -7.99 -12.04
C ASP A 156 4.33 -9.49 -12.35
N PRO A 157 3.93 -10.37 -11.45
CA PRO A 157 3.90 -11.81 -11.73
C PRO A 157 2.66 -12.25 -12.49
N CYS A 158 1.73 -11.35 -12.81
CA CYS A 158 0.43 -11.63 -13.44
C CYS A 158 -0.34 -12.73 -12.70
N ASP A 159 -0.47 -12.63 -11.39
CA ASP A 159 -1.11 -13.63 -10.53
C ASP A 159 -2.61 -13.76 -10.77
N TRP A 160 -3.23 -12.75 -11.39
CA TRP A 160 -4.61 -12.78 -11.86
C TRP A 160 -4.87 -13.74 -13.04
N ASP A 161 -3.83 -14.09 -13.83
CA ASP A 161 -3.95 -15.06 -14.90
C ASP A 161 -3.72 -16.50 -14.37
N PRO A 162 -4.75 -17.38 -14.40
CA PRO A 162 -4.62 -18.73 -13.89
C PRO A 162 -3.52 -19.57 -14.58
N LYS A 163 -3.04 -19.16 -15.75
CA LYS A 163 -1.93 -19.83 -16.44
C LYS A 163 -0.59 -19.62 -15.71
N ASN A 164 -0.47 -18.56 -14.92
CA ASN A 164 0.76 -18.19 -14.23
C ASN A 164 0.90 -18.77 -12.83
N LYS A 165 -0.10 -19.50 -12.31
CA LYS A 165 -0.09 -20.03 -10.92
C LYS A 165 1.22 -20.73 -10.53
N GLY A 166 1.85 -21.45 -11.43
CA GLY A 166 3.11 -22.16 -11.18
C GLY A 166 4.37 -21.31 -11.27
N SER A 167 4.29 -20.07 -11.76
CA SER A 167 5.42 -19.19 -12.01
C SER A 167 5.43 -17.89 -11.18
N ILE A 168 4.36 -17.59 -10.45
CA ILE A 168 4.22 -16.35 -9.66
C ILE A 168 5.46 -16.11 -8.80
N VAL A 169 5.79 -17.05 -7.93
CA VAL A 169 6.91 -16.93 -6.98
C VAL A 169 8.24 -16.78 -7.72
N SER A 170 8.51 -17.62 -8.72
CA SER A 170 9.76 -17.57 -9.48
C SER A 170 9.89 -16.27 -10.28
N SER A 171 8.79 -15.73 -10.80
CA SER A 171 8.75 -14.44 -11.48
C SER A 171 9.16 -13.31 -10.54
N VAL A 172 8.58 -13.25 -9.34
CA VAL A 172 8.92 -12.22 -8.35
C VAL A 172 10.37 -12.34 -7.92
N VAL A 173 10.80 -13.52 -7.46
CA VAL A 173 12.17 -13.75 -6.96
C VAL A 173 13.25 -13.43 -8.00
N LYS A 174 12.97 -13.69 -9.28
CA LYS A 174 13.91 -13.40 -10.38
C LYS A 174 14.03 -11.91 -10.68
N ASN A 175 12.93 -11.14 -10.55
CA ASN A 175 12.86 -9.77 -11.06
C ASN A 175 12.92 -8.71 -9.94
N VAL A 176 12.78 -9.11 -8.69
CA VAL A 176 12.80 -8.17 -7.56
C VAL A 176 14.17 -7.53 -7.38
N GLN A 177 14.18 -6.22 -7.12
CA GLN A 177 15.34 -5.43 -6.78
C GLN A 177 15.06 -4.59 -5.53
N PRO A 178 16.06 -4.09 -4.81
CA PRO A 178 15.85 -3.13 -3.73
C PRO A 178 15.01 -1.94 -4.20
N GLY A 179 14.00 -1.57 -3.41
CA GLY A 179 13.05 -0.52 -3.76
C GLY A 179 11.91 -0.93 -4.69
N ALA A 180 11.80 -2.22 -5.02
CA ALA A 180 10.73 -2.72 -5.87
C ALA A 180 9.35 -2.61 -5.19
N ILE A 181 8.34 -2.27 -5.99
CA ILE A 181 6.92 -2.40 -5.67
C ILE A 181 6.41 -3.62 -6.43
N ILE A 182 5.90 -4.62 -5.70
CA ILE A 182 5.42 -5.90 -6.23
C ILE A 182 3.91 -5.85 -6.30
N LEU A 183 3.33 -6.03 -7.50
CA LEU A 183 1.89 -6.13 -7.72
C LEU A 183 1.42 -7.55 -7.47
N MET A 184 0.35 -7.70 -6.70
CA MET A 184 -0.46 -8.90 -6.55
C MET A 184 -1.93 -8.52 -6.37
N HIS A 185 -2.80 -9.53 -6.24
CA HIS A 185 -4.25 -9.34 -6.03
C HIS A 185 -4.73 -10.21 -4.88
N ASP A 186 -5.57 -9.67 -3.99
CA ASP A 186 -6.14 -10.40 -2.84
C ASP A 186 -7.51 -11.05 -3.13
N LEU A 187 -7.73 -11.40 -4.40
CA LEU A 187 -8.94 -12.05 -4.89
C LEU A 187 -8.81 -13.58 -5.00
N TYR A 188 -7.60 -14.13 -4.94
CA TYR A 188 -7.35 -15.53 -5.28
C TYR A 188 -6.57 -16.28 -4.20
N ASN A 189 -7.03 -17.50 -3.85
CA ASN A 189 -6.30 -18.33 -2.89
C ASN A 189 -4.87 -18.68 -3.32
N HIS A 190 -4.62 -18.80 -4.62
CA HIS A 190 -3.26 -19.05 -5.10
C HIS A 190 -2.33 -17.84 -4.95
N SER A 191 -2.87 -16.62 -5.03
CA SER A 191 -2.11 -15.40 -4.74
C SER A 191 -1.70 -15.33 -3.26
N VAL A 192 -2.60 -15.71 -2.33
CA VAL A 192 -2.27 -15.82 -0.90
C VAL A 192 -1.15 -16.83 -0.66
N THR A 193 -1.24 -18.01 -1.29
CA THR A 193 -0.20 -19.06 -1.16
C THR A 193 1.13 -18.57 -1.74
N ALA A 194 1.11 -17.91 -2.90
CA ALA A 194 2.29 -17.36 -3.53
C ALA A 194 2.91 -16.22 -2.69
N ALA A 195 2.09 -15.34 -2.12
CA ALA A 195 2.54 -14.26 -1.23
C ALA A 195 3.31 -14.81 -0.02
N ALA A 196 2.79 -15.88 0.61
CA ALA A 196 3.49 -16.57 1.70
C ALA A 196 4.90 -17.03 1.29
N GLU A 197 5.00 -17.72 0.16
CA GLU A 197 6.27 -18.23 -0.35
C GLU A 197 7.23 -17.12 -0.80
N ILE A 198 6.70 -16.04 -1.43
CA ILE A 198 7.48 -14.86 -1.81
C ILE A 198 8.11 -14.22 -0.57
N VAL A 199 7.31 -14.00 0.48
CA VAL A 199 7.81 -13.42 1.73
C VAL A 199 8.90 -14.31 2.34
N ASP A 200 8.64 -15.63 2.48
CA ASP A 200 9.60 -16.56 3.07
C ASP A 200 10.93 -16.58 2.30
N ARG A 201 10.88 -16.57 0.96
CA ARG A 201 12.08 -16.57 0.12
C ARG A 201 12.85 -15.26 0.18
N LEU A 202 12.15 -14.13 0.03
CA LEU A 202 12.82 -12.82 0.01
C LEU A 202 13.39 -12.46 1.39
N GLN A 203 12.70 -12.75 2.49
CA GLN A 203 13.27 -12.62 3.84
C GLN A 203 14.50 -13.51 4.01
N LYS A 204 14.45 -14.74 3.47
CA LYS A 204 15.62 -15.63 3.46
C LYS A 204 16.78 -15.05 2.65
N GLU A 205 16.53 -14.29 1.63
CA GLU A 205 17.56 -13.62 0.80
C GLU A 205 18.07 -12.30 1.39
N GLY A 206 17.49 -11.80 2.47
CA GLY A 206 17.90 -10.57 3.14
C GLY A 206 17.07 -9.33 2.76
N TYR A 207 15.94 -9.49 2.09
CA TYR A 207 14.99 -8.40 1.89
C TYR A 207 14.10 -8.19 3.12
N GLU A 208 13.77 -6.93 3.40
CA GLU A 208 12.74 -6.54 4.35
C GLU A 208 11.51 -6.01 3.61
N PHE A 209 10.34 -6.18 4.24
CA PHE A 209 9.07 -5.72 3.68
C PHE A 209 8.55 -4.52 4.44
N CYS A 210 8.08 -3.53 3.70
CA CYS A 210 7.45 -2.33 4.25
C CYS A 210 6.27 -1.90 3.37
N THR A 211 5.46 -0.95 3.85
CA THR A 211 4.42 -0.33 3.04
C THR A 211 5.05 0.56 1.96
N VAL A 212 4.27 1.01 0.97
CA VAL A 212 4.78 1.88 -0.10
C VAL A 212 5.28 3.21 0.46
N SER A 213 4.57 3.80 1.43
CA SER A 213 5.02 5.05 2.06
C SER A 213 6.30 4.87 2.87
N GLU A 214 6.44 3.78 3.62
CA GLU A 214 7.66 3.44 4.34
C GLU A 214 8.81 3.14 3.37
N LEU A 215 8.54 2.50 2.22
CA LEU A 215 9.54 2.23 1.18
C LEU A 215 10.09 3.53 0.59
N ALA A 216 9.21 4.50 0.27
CA ALA A 216 9.62 5.81 -0.20
C ALA A 216 10.49 6.52 0.82
N GLU A 217 10.06 6.56 2.10
CA GLU A 217 10.82 7.16 3.20
C GLU A 217 12.20 6.49 3.37
N PHE A 218 12.26 5.15 3.35
CA PHE A 218 13.50 4.39 3.49
C PHE A 218 14.53 4.74 2.41
N TYR A 219 14.09 4.96 1.17
CA TYR A 219 14.97 5.36 0.06
C TYR A 219 15.10 6.89 -0.11
N GLY A 220 14.57 7.69 0.82
CA GLY A 220 14.69 9.15 0.83
C GLY A 220 13.89 9.83 -0.28
N ALA A 221 12.85 9.16 -0.81
CA ALA A 221 11.96 9.72 -1.82
C ALA A 221 10.76 10.41 -1.15
N GLU A 222 10.38 11.58 -1.67
CA GLU A 222 9.17 12.29 -1.27
C GLU A 222 8.02 11.90 -2.22
N LEU A 223 6.92 11.45 -1.64
CA LEU A 223 5.68 11.15 -2.37
C LEU A 223 4.89 12.45 -2.60
N LEU A 224 5.08 13.06 -3.76
CA LEU A 224 4.41 14.30 -4.14
C LEU A 224 3.00 14.02 -4.69
N PRO A 225 1.99 14.85 -4.37
CA PRO A 225 0.68 14.78 -5.00
C PRO A 225 0.77 14.84 -6.53
N GLY A 226 0.05 13.97 -7.22
CA GLY A 226 0.10 13.83 -8.69
C GLY A 226 1.36 13.15 -9.23
N GLY A 227 2.41 12.99 -8.41
CA GLY A 227 3.63 12.27 -8.78
C GLY A 227 3.36 10.78 -9.06
N VAL A 228 4.07 10.20 -10.03
CA VAL A 228 3.91 8.81 -10.46
C VAL A 228 5.15 7.99 -10.10
N TYR A 229 4.97 6.92 -9.34
CA TYR A 229 6.06 6.10 -8.80
C TYR A 229 5.84 4.62 -9.08
N GLY A 230 6.83 3.94 -9.66
CA GLY A 230 6.79 2.49 -9.90
C GLY A 230 7.80 1.71 -9.05
N ASN A 231 8.79 2.40 -8.50
CA ASN A 231 9.81 1.86 -7.60
C ASN A 231 10.55 3.01 -6.90
N PHE A 232 11.40 2.68 -5.93
CA PHE A 232 12.28 3.62 -5.24
C PHE A 232 13.71 3.07 -5.23
N PRO A 233 14.48 3.25 -6.32
CA PRO A 233 15.84 2.70 -6.41
C PRO A 233 16.76 3.30 -5.32
N ALA A 234 17.67 2.47 -4.80
CA ALA A 234 18.71 2.97 -3.91
C ALA A 234 19.49 4.10 -4.59
N SER A 235 19.73 5.18 -3.85
CA SER A 235 20.59 6.27 -4.33
C SER A 235 22.00 5.70 -4.59
N SER A 236 22.50 5.88 -5.79
CA SER A 236 23.85 5.47 -6.22
C SER A 236 24.93 6.33 -5.55
#